data_da4cfd9d3b4bcfd0d854048b0512144b
#
_entry.id   da4cfd9d3b4bcfd0d854048b0512144b
#
_cell.length_a   1.000
_cell.length_b   1.000
_cell.length_c   1.000
_cell.angle_alpha   90.00
_cell.angle_beta   90.00
_cell.angle_gamma   90.00
#
_symmetry.space_group_name_H-M   'P 1'
#
loop_
_entity.id
_entity.type
_entity.pdbx_description
1 polymer ?
#
loop_
_entity_poly.entity_id
_entity_poly.type
_entity_poly.pdbx_seq_one_letter_code
_entity_poly.pdbx_strand_id
1 'polypeptide(L)'
;MADISADLRQELDQLQAAYKAAVDEWVQAIRDEEALASGNHDVAELDKWEAAYFHENRKQREVIYKKKLYEDALRREFFGF
;
A
#
# COMPACT_ATOMS: atom_id res chain seq x y z
N MET A 1 -7.09 32.33 6.10
CA MET A 1 -7.00 31.60 4.82
C MET A 1 -5.86 30.63 4.80
N ALA A 2 -4.69 31.09 5.13
CA ALA A 2 -3.51 30.24 5.13
C ALA A 2 -3.62 29.08 6.11
N ASP A 3 -4.33 29.27 7.21
CA ASP A 3 -4.39 28.25 8.26
C ASP A 3 -5.16 27.01 7.84
N ILE A 4 -6.25 27.19 7.09
CA ILE A 4 -7.02 26.06 6.56
C ILE A 4 -6.12 25.28 5.63
N SER A 5 -5.35 25.99 4.81
CA SER A 5 -4.45 25.36 3.86
C SER A 5 -3.35 24.60 4.57
N ALA A 6 -2.87 25.09 5.73
CA ALA A 6 -1.80 24.42 6.47
C ALA A 6 -2.26 23.10 7.08
N ASP A 7 -3.43 23.10 7.73
CA ASP A 7 -3.98 21.87 8.34
C ASP A 7 -4.31 20.85 7.27
N LEU A 8 -4.90 21.30 6.20
CA LEU A 8 -5.28 20.41 5.12
C LEU A 8 -4.06 19.87 4.38
N ARG A 9 -3.05 20.71 4.21
CA ARG A 9 -1.79 20.28 3.61
C ARG A 9 -1.12 19.21 4.47
N GLN A 10 -1.16 19.37 5.78
CA GLN A 10 -0.59 18.39 6.70
C GLN A 10 -1.37 17.07 6.58
N GLU A 11 -2.70 17.12 6.51
CA GLU A 11 -3.50 15.93 6.32
C GLU A 11 -3.17 15.23 5.01
N LEU A 12 -3.07 16.00 3.92
CA LEU A 12 -2.72 15.43 2.62
C LEU A 12 -1.33 14.82 2.63
N ASP A 13 -0.37 15.47 3.30
CA ASP A 13 0.99 14.94 3.42
C ASP A 13 0.99 13.62 4.17
N GLN A 14 0.19 13.50 5.23
CA GLN A 14 0.10 12.26 6.00
C GLN A 14 -0.54 11.14 5.18
N LEU A 15 -1.59 11.44 4.44
CA LEU A 15 -2.25 10.45 3.60
C LEU A 15 -1.35 10.01 2.45
N GLN A 16 -0.60 10.95 1.88
CA GLN A 16 0.35 10.63 0.83
C GLN A 16 1.47 9.73 1.36
N ALA A 17 2.01 10.06 2.53
CA ALA A 17 3.06 9.25 3.16
C ALA A 17 2.56 7.85 3.49
N ALA A 18 1.32 7.73 3.98
CA ALA A 18 0.73 6.43 4.28
C ALA A 18 0.56 5.60 3.02
N TYR A 19 0.14 6.22 1.93
CA TYR A 19 0.02 5.54 0.64
C TYR A 19 1.39 5.02 0.17
N LYS A 20 2.41 5.88 0.21
CA LYS A 20 3.76 5.49 -0.22
C LYS A 20 4.32 4.37 0.64
N ALA A 21 4.09 4.44 1.96
CA ALA A 21 4.54 3.39 2.86
C ALA A 21 3.86 2.06 2.55
N ALA A 22 2.55 2.10 2.24
CA ALA A 22 1.82 0.89 1.86
C ALA A 22 2.36 0.29 0.57
N VAL A 23 2.72 1.13 -0.40
CA VAL A 23 3.34 0.66 -1.65
C VAL A 23 4.66 -0.03 -1.36
N ASP A 24 5.50 0.56 -0.50
CA ASP A 24 6.79 -0.03 -0.15
C ASP A 24 6.60 -1.41 0.51
N GLU A 25 5.62 -1.54 1.39
CA GLU A 25 5.33 -2.82 2.03
C GLU A 25 4.82 -3.85 1.03
N TRP A 26 4.01 -3.43 0.07
CA TRP A 26 3.52 -4.31 -0.97
C TRP A 26 4.66 -4.77 -1.88
N VAL A 27 5.54 -3.86 -2.28
CA VAL A 27 6.72 -4.19 -3.08
C VAL A 27 7.58 -5.20 -2.34
N GLN A 28 7.78 -5.00 -1.03
CA GLN A 28 8.55 -5.93 -0.23
C GLN A 28 7.89 -7.32 -0.19
N ALA A 29 6.56 -7.36 -0.06
CA ALA A 29 5.83 -8.62 -0.07
C ALA A 29 6.00 -9.36 -1.41
N ILE A 30 5.99 -8.61 -2.52
CA ILE A 30 6.23 -9.17 -3.85
C ILE A 30 7.64 -9.73 -3.93
N ARG A 31 8.63 -9.01 -3.39
CA ARG A 31 10.01 -9.47 -3.39
C ARG A 31 10.20 -10.72 -2.54
N ASP A 32 9.52 -10.79 -1.41
CA ASP A 32 9.57 -11.96 -0.55
C ASP A 32 8.98 -13.17 -1.24
N GLU A 33 7.89 -12.98 -1.97
CA GLU A 33 7.27 -14.04 -2.76
C GLU A 33 8.21 -14.48 -3.89
N GLU A 34 8.78 -13.52 -4.60
CA GLU A 34 9.73 -13.79 -5.68
C GLU A 34 10.93 -14.58 -5.18
N ALA A 35 11.38 -14.30 -3.95
CA ALA A 35 12.53 -14.98 -3.38
C ALA A 35 12.30 -16.48 -3.14
N LEU A 36 11.03 -16.92 -3.13
CA LEU A 36 10.70 -18.34 -3.03
C LEU A 36 10.99 -19.08 -4.32
N ALA A 37 11.13 -18.36 -5.44
CA ALA A 37 11.50 -18.95 -6.71
C ALA A 37 12.99 -19.27 -6.68
N SER A 38 13.31 -20.44 -6.15
CA SER A 38 14.69 -20.92 -5.98
C SER A 38 14.83 -22.26 -6.67
N GLY A 39 16.03 -22.86 -6.58
CA GLY A 39 16.28 -24.16 -7.18
C GLY A 39 15.60 -25.34 -6.48
N ASN A 40 14.95 -25.09 -5.37
CA ASN A 40 14.27 -26.14 -4.61
C ASN A 40 12.81 -26.24 -5.07
N HIS A 41 12.44 -27.36 -5.67
CA HIS A 41 11.11 -27.60 -6.21
C HIS A 41 10.35 -28.62 -5.36
N ASP A 42 10.26 -28.34 -4.06
CA ASP A 42 9.68 -29.24 -3.08
C ASP A 42 8.21 -28.93 -2.87
N VAL A 43 7.42 -29.95 -2.51
CA VAL A 43 6.01 -29.80 -2.15
C VAL A 43 5.85 -28.86 -0.96
N ALA A 44 6.79 -28.91 -0.01
CA ALA A 44 6.75 -28.00 1.15
C ALA A 44 6.81 -26.54 0.75
N GLU A 45 7.35 -26.23 -0.41
CA GLU A 45 7.40 -24.85 -0.90
C GLU A 45 6.02 -24.31 -1.28
N LEU A 46 5.08 -25.20 -1.60
CA LEU A 46 3.72 -24.75 -1.96
C LEU A 46 3.05 -24.03 -0.80
N ASP A 47 3.25 -24.51 0.43
CA ASP A 47 2.68 -23.84 1.61
C ASP A 47 3.27 -22.44 1.78
N LYS A 48 4.57 -22.30 1.52
CA LYS A 48 5.24 -21.01 1.59
C LYS A 48 4.72 -20.07 0.53
N TRP A 49 4.53 -20.56 -0.69
CA TRP A 49 3.97 -19.76 -1.78
C TRP A 49 2.55 -19.28 -1.44
N GLU A 50 1.74 -20.15 -0.89
CA GLU A 50 0.38 -19.82 -0.52
C GLU A 50 0.36 -18.74 0.56
N ALA A 51 1.19 -18.90 1.59
CA ALA A 51 1.29 -17.92 2.66
C ALA A 51 1.77 -16.56 2.13
N ALA A 52 2.77 -16.57 1.24
CA ALA A 52 3.30 -15.36 0.63
C ALA A 52 2.25 -14.68 -0.24
N TYR A 53 1.45 -15.47 -0.96
CA TYR A 53 0.37 -14.95 -1.80
C TYR A 53 -0.68 -14.22 -0.96
N PHE A 54 -1.11 -14.81 0.16
CA PHE A 54 -2.08 -14.17 1.03
C PHE A 54 -1.53 -12.89 1.66
N HIS A 55 -0.26 -12.92 2.03
CA HIS A 55 0.40 -11.74 2.59
C HIS A 55 0.48 -10.61 1.57
N GLU A 56 0.91 -10.92 0.35
CA GLU A 56 1.00 -9.97 -0.74
C GLU A 56 -0.37 -9.37 -1.06
N ASN A 57 -1.41 -10.20 -1.10
CA ASN A 57 -2.78 -9.75 -1.35
C ASN A 57 -3.27 -8.78 -0.28
N ARG A 58 -2.94 -9.03 0.99
CA ARG A 58 -3.32 -8.10 2.05
C ARG A 58 -2.64 -6.75 1.86
N LYS A 59 -1.36 -6.77 1.50
CA LYS A 59 -0.61 -5.53 1.27
C LYS A 59 -1.14 -4.78 0.07
N GLN A 60 -1.53 -5.49 -0.99
CA GLN A 60 -2.14 -4.88 -2.15
C GLN A 60 -3.45 -4.17 -1.78
N ARG A 61 -4.28 -4.83 -0.97
CA ARG A 61 -5.54 -4.22 -0.53
C ARG A 61 -5.31 -2.97 0.31
N GLU A 62 -4.25 -2.97 1.13
CA GLU A 62 -3.89 -1.79 1.90
C GLU A 62 -3.50 -0.63 0.99
N VAL A 63 -2.75 -0.91 -0.09
CA VAL A 63 -2.39 0.10 -1.07
C VAL A 63 -3.64 0.71 -1.70
N ILE A 64 -4.57 -0.13 -2.12
CA ILE A 64 -5.81 0.32 -2.75
C ILE A 64 -6.59 1.21 -1.78
N TYR A 65 -6.69 0.79 -0.53
CA TYR A 65 -7.41 1.55 0.49
C TYR A 65 -6.74 2.89 0.78
N LYS A 66 -5.42 2.90 0.99
CA LYS A 66 -4.69 4.12 1.27
C LYS A 66 -4.70 5.08 0.09
N LYS A 67 -4.63 4.54 -1.12
CA LYS A 67 -4.75 5.33 -2.34
C LYS A 67 -6.11 6.01 -2.40
N LYS A 68 -7.17 5.26 -2.09
CA LYS A 68 -8.52 5.82 -2.10
C LYS A 68 -8.68 6.95 -1.10
N LEU A 69 -8.15 6.76 0.11
CA LEU A 69 -8.21 7.80 1.14
C LEU A 69 -7.54 9.09 0.67
N TYR A 70 -6.39 8.95 0.07
CA TYR A 70 -5.64 10.10 -0.43
C TYR A 70 -6.38 10.79 -1.58
N GLU A 71 -6.86 10.01 -2.55
CA GLU A 71 -7.60 10.54 -3.68
C GLU A 71 -8.90 11.21 -3.26
N ASP A 72 -9.61 10.62 -2.30
CA ASP A 72 -10.84 11.22 -1.77
C ASP A 72 -10.56 12.55 -1.08
N ALA A 73 -9.46 12.62 -0.34
CA ALA A 73 -9.06 13.86 0.31
C ALA A 73 -8.70 14.93 -0.73
N LEU A 74 -8.02 14.56 -1.80
CA LEU A 74 -7.71 15.48 -2.88
C LEU A 74 -8.98 16.01 -3.54
N ARG A 75 -9.97 15.13 -3.76
CA ARG A 75 -11.23 15.55 -4.36
C ARG A 75 -11.98 16.55 -3.48
N ARG A 76 -12.02 16.29 -2.18
CA ARG A 76 -12.65 17.21 -1.22
C ARG A 76 -11.97 18.57 -1.24
N GLU A 77 -10.63 18.56 -1.33
CA GLU A 77 -9.86 19.78 -1.33
C GLU A 77 -10.12 20.62 -2.58
N PHE A 78 -10.07 19.98 -3.75
CA PHE A 78 -10.12 20.71 -5.01
C PHE A 78 -11.52 20.83 -5.60
N PHE A 79 -12.45 19.96 -5.22
CA PHE A 79 -13.78 19.94 -5.82
C PHE A 79 -14.90 20.13 -4.80
N GLY A 80 -14.59 20.13 -3.52
CA GLY A 80 -15.59 20.39 -2.49
C GLY A 80 -16.53 19.23 -2.19
N PHE A 81 -16.21 18.03 -2.63
CA PHE A 81 -17.03 16.89 -2.25
C PHE A 81 -16.39 16.00 -1.19
#